data_93d08544427e4da10ba05fee37acc9c8
#
_entry.id   93d08544427e4da10ba05fee37acc9c8
#
_cell.length_a   1.000
_cell.length_b   1.000
_cell.length_c   1.000
_cell.angle_alpha   90.00
_cell.angle_beta   90.00
_cell.angle_gamma   90.00
#
_symmetry.space_group_name_H-M   'P 1'
#
loop_
_entity.id
_entity.type
_entity.pdbx_description
1 polymer ?
#
loop_
_entity_poly.entity_id
_entity_poly.type
_entity_poly.pdbx_seq_one_letter_code
_entity_poly.pdbx_strand_id
1 'polypeptide(L)'
;MDMLKWEPFTPLVERMAQESPELLAGLHNLKEQMLPAEFEKYINSLISLKKGNGMLLLITKKEMYRSIIESKFLPVIRSSFSVDRVRIISQP
;
A
#
# COMPACT_ATOMS: atom_id res chain seq x y z
N MET A 1 15.09 20.94 -19.87
CA MET A 1 14.93 20.60 -19.33
C MET A 1 14.90 20.25 -18.57
N ASP A 2 14.88 19.79 -18.52
CA ASP A 2 14.70 19.35 -17.80
C ASP A 2 15.00 18.86 -17.04
N MET A 3 14.98 18.81 -16.98
CA MET A 3 15.36 18.40 -16.41
C MET A 3 15.60 18.06 -15.47
N LEU A 4 15.41 18.51 -15.49
CA LEU A 4 15.51 17.94 -14.50
C LEU A 4 14.89 16.75 -14.27
N LYS A 5 15.16 16.01 -14.30
CA LYS A 5 14.69 14.76 -14.11
C LYS A 5 14.33 14.40 -12.80
N TRP A 6 13.89 15.24 -12.03
CA TRP A 6 13.41 14.97 -10.71
C TRP A 6 11.91 14.78 -10.78
N GLU A 7 11.44 13.62 -10.36
CA GLU A 7 10.02 13.33 -10.35
C GLU A 7 9.54 13.13 -8.93
N PRO A 8 8.46 13.76 -8.52
CA PRO A 8 7.92 13.54 -7.18
C PRO A 8 7.37 12.13 -7.04
N PHE A 9 7.37 11.64 -5.82
CA PHE A 9 6.78 10.34 -5.52
C PHE A 9 5.28 10.37 -5.78
N THR A 10 4.78 9.40 -6.52
CA THR A 10 3.35 9.29 -6.80
C THR A 10 2.70 8.40 -5.75
N PRO A 11 1.66 8.89 -5.07
CA PRO A 11 0.98 8.05 -4.06
C PRO A 11 0.46 6.75 -4.64
N LEU A 12 0.41 5.74 -3.80
CA LEU A 12 0.03 4.40 -4.24
C LEU A 12 -1.32 4.37 -4.93
N VAL A 13 -2.31 5.07 -4.37
CA VAL A 13 -3.66 5.06 -4.94
C VAL A 13 -3.64 5.54 -6.39
N GLU A 14 -2.87 6.59 -6.68
CA GLU A 14 -2.80 7.11 -8.04
C GLU A 14 -2.10 6.13 -8.97
N ARG A 15 -1.05 5.47 -8.49
CA ARG A 15 -0.35 4.49 -9.31
C ARG A 15 -1.23 3.28 -9.61
N MET A 16 -1.97 2.82 -8.62
CA MET A 16 -2.85 1.66 -8.80
C MET A 16 -4.00 1.96 -9.74
N ALA A 17 -4.45 3.22 -9.79
CA ALA A 17 -5.50 3.58 -10.74
C ALA A 17 -5.08 3.32 -12.18
N GLN A 18 -3.78 3.39 -12.46
CA GLN A 18 -3.26 3.15 -13.80
C GLN A 18 -2.77 1.72 -13.99
N GLU A 19 -2.09 1.17 -12.98
CA GLU A 19 -1.41 -0.12 -13.12
C GLU A 19 -2.28 -1.30 -12.74
N SER A 20 -3.10 -1.16 -11.72
CA SER A 20 -3.89 -2.28 -11.20
C SER A 20 -5.21 -1.74 -10.64
N PRO A 21 -6.09 -1.25 -11.51
CA PRO A 21 -7.34 -0.63 -11.03
C PRO A 21 -8.20 -1.58 -10.21
N GLU A 22 -8.03 -2.89 -10.37
CA GLU A 22 -8.80 -3.84 -9.59
C GLU A 22 -8.48 -3.77 -8.10
N LEU A 23 -7.35 -3.16 -7.72
CA LEU A 23 -6.99 -3.01 -6.32
C LEU A 23 -7.59 -1.76 -5.67
N LEU A 24 -8.19 -0.88 -6.46
CA LEU A 24 -8.73 0.37 -5.92
C LEU A 24 -9.86 0.14 -4.92
N ALA A 25 -10.71 -0.84 -5.16
CA ALA A 25 -11.82 -1.10 -4.24
C ALA A 25 -11.29 -1.46 -2.85
N GLY A 26 -10.26 -2.30 -2.78
CA GLY A 26 -9.64 -2.66 -1.52
C GLY A 26 -8.97 -1.47 -0.85
N LEU A 27 -8.31 -0.62 -1.64
CA LEU A 27 -7.67 0.58 -1.10
C LEU A 27 -8.70 1.56 -0.55
N HIS A 28 -9.83 1.72 -1.24
CA HIS A 28 -10.88 2.60 -0.72
C HIS A 28 -11.47 2.05 0.57
N ASN A 29 -11.71 0.74 0.66
CA ASN A 29 -12.17 0.13 1.89
C ASN A 29 -11.19 0.35 3.02
N LEU A 30 -9.91 0.17 2.74
CA LEU A 30 -8.87 0.35 3.74
C LEU A 30 -8.81 1.81 4.20
N LYS A 31 -8.93 2.74 3.28
CA LYS A 31 -8.89 4.15 3.60
C LYS A 31 -10.01 4.55 4.56
N GLU A 32 -11.18 3.95 4.40
CA GLU A 32 -12.31 4.25 5.27
C GLU A 32 -12.12 3.70 6.67
N GLN A 33 -11.28 2.71 6.84
CA GLN A 33 -11.07 2.07 8.14
C GLN A 33 -9.81 2.54 8.86
N MET A 34 -9.02 3.39 8.24
CA MET A 34 -7.81 3.95 8.83
C MET A 34 -7.97 5.44 9.01
N LEU A 35 -7.21 6.00 9.96
CA LEU A 35 -7.14 7.45 10.07
C LEU A 35 -6.48 8.00 8.82
N PRO A 36 -6.94 9.16 8.31
CA PRO A 36 -6.36 9.69 7.07
C PRO A 36 -4.85 9.87 7.12
N ALA A 37 -4.31 10.34 8.25
CA ALA A 37 -2.88 10.52 8.38
C ALA A 37 -2.13 9.21 8.33
N GLU A 38 -2.70 8.15 8.91
CA GLU A 38 -2.08 6.84 8.89
C GLU A 38 -2.11 6.23 7.50
N PHE A 39 -3.22 6.37 6.81
CA PHE A 39 -3.31 5.87 5.45
C PHE A 39 -2.26 6.53 4.55
N GLU A 40 -2.14 7.85 4.65
CA GLU A 40 -1.13 8.57 3.86
C GLU A 40 0.28 8.11 4.21
N LYS A 41 0.55 7.93 5.49
CA LYS A 41 1.91 7.64 5.93
C LYS A 41 2.32 6.20 5.59
N TYR A 42 1.43 5.24 5.79
CA TYR A 42 1.83 3.83 5.70
C TYR A 42 1.38 3.16 4.41
N ILE A 43 0.29 3.60 3.83
CA ILE A 43 -0.26 2.95 2.64
C ILE A 43 0.10 3.69 1.38
N ASN A 44 -0.14 5.00 1.33
CA ASN A 44 0.18 5.76 0.12
C ASN A 44 1.67 5.91 -0.13
N SER A 45 2.50 5.60 0.86
CA SER A 45 3.95 5.62 0.68
C SER A 45 4.52 4.28 0.24
N LEU A 46 3.69 3.26 0.06
CA LEU A 46 4.16 1.95 -0.36
C LEU A 46 4.84 2.04 -1.73
N ILE A 47 5.93 1.27 -1.86
CA ILE A 47 6.62 1.17 -3.14
C ILE A 47 5.77 0.36 -4.12
N SER A 48 5.14 -0.71 -3.63
CA SER A 48 4.40 -1.60 -4.50
C SER A 48 3.30 -2.32 -3.73
N LEU A 49 2.24 -2.69 -4.47
CA LEU A 49 1.14 -3.47 -3.94
C LEU A 49 0.71 -4.43 -5.04
N LYS A 50 0.72 -5.74 -4.72
CA LYS A 50 0.36 -6.77 -5.70
C LYS A 50 -0.54 -7.80 -5.05
N LYS A 51 -1.45 -8.36 -5.83
CA LYS A 51 -2.39 -9.37 -5.36
C LYS A 51 -2.40 -10.56 -6.30
N GLY A 52 -2.37 -11.77 -5.75
CA GLY A 52 -2.45 -12.97 -6.54
C GLY A 52 -2.59 -14.19 -5.65
N ASN A 53 -3.38 -15.17 -6.10
CA ASN A 53 -3.52 -16.47 -5.42
C ASN A 53 -3.92 -16.33 -3.96
N GLY A 54 -4.83 -15.41 -3.66
CA GLY A 54 -5.31 -15.23 -2.30
C GLY A 54 -4.31 -14.54 -1.37
N MET A 55 -3.24 -13.98 -1.93
CA MET A 55 -2.23 -13.31 -1.13
C MET A 55 -2.05 -11.88 -1.62
N LEU A 56 -1.79 -11.00 -0.66
CA LEU A 56 -1.47 -9.61 -0.95
C LEU A 56 -0.03 -9.34 -0.54
N LEU A 57 0.73 -8.71 -1.42
CA LEU A 57 2.12 -8.36 -1.14
C LEU A 57 2.27 -6.85 -1.09
N LEU A 58 2.81 -6.36 0.02
CA LEU A 58 3.09 -4.94 0.20
C LEU A 58 4.59 -4.74 0.32
N ILE A 59 5.13 -3.77 -0.40
CA ILE A 59 6.54 -3.42 -0.31
C ILE A 59 6.64 -1.98 0.19
N THR A 60 7.29 -1.79 1.33
CA THR A 60 7.45 -0.48 1.93
C THR A 60 8.92 -0.09 1.96
N LYS A 61 9.20 1.20 2.10
CA LYS A 61 10.57 1.69 2.09
C LYS A 61 11.30 1.48 3.40
N LYS A 62 10.57 1.46 4.52
CA LYS A 62 11.19 1.47 5.83
C LYS A 62 10.79 0.27 6.65
N GLU A 63 11.78 -0.32 7.31
CA GLU A 63 11.53 -1.45 8.20
C GLU A 63 10.56 -1.07 9.32
N MET A 64 10.64 0.14 9.82
CA MET A 64 9.73 0.60 10.86
C MET A 64 8.28 0.59 10.36
N TYR A 65 8.06 1.00 9.13
CA TYR A 65 6.73 0.97 8.55
C TYR A 65 6.21 -0.46 8.41
N ARG A 66 7.07 -1.38 7.98
CA ARG A 66 6.68 -2.78 7.88
C ARG A 66 6.22 -3.30 9.24
N SER A 67 6.98 -3.01 10.26
CA SER A 67 6.66 -3.49 11.61
C SER A 67 5.32 -2.93 12.10
N ILE A 68 5.08 -1.64 11.87
CA ILE A 68 3.84 -1.02 12.29
C ILE A 68 2.64 -1.56 11.51
N ILE A 69 2.80 -1.73 10.21
CA ILE A 69 1.71 -2.26 9.39
C ILE A 69 1.35 -3.66 9.86
N GLU A 70 2.36 -4.49 10.13
CA GLU A 70 2.10 -5.86 10.60
C GLU A 70 1.41 -5.90 11.95
N SER A 71 1.80 -5.01 12.85
CA SER A 71 1.27 -5.08 14.21
C SER A 71 -0.08 -4.39 14.36
N LYS A 72 -0.38 -3.38 13.55
CA LYS A 72 -1.60 -2.60 13.72
C LYS A 72 -2.65 -2.81 12.64
N PHE A 73 -2.23 -3.04 11.40
CA PHE A 73 -3.16 -2.95 10.29
C PHE A 73 -3.38 -4.25 9.54
N LEU A 74 -2.72 -5.32 9.92
CA LEU A 74 -2.81 -6.58 9.18
C LEU A 74 -4.25 -7.10 9.07
N PRO A 75 -5.04 -7.14 10.15
CA PRO A 75 -6.41 -7.65 10.04
C PRO A 75 -7.29 -6.80 9.12
N VAL A 76 -7.16 -5.46 9.21
CA VAL A 76 -8.00 -4.60 8.39
C VAL A 76 -7.57 -4.64 6.93
N ILE A 77 -6.28 -4.82 6.67
CA ILE A 77 -5.80 -4.99 5.30
C ILE A 77 -6.35 -6.28 4.71
N ARG A 78 -6.29 -7.36 5.49
CA ARG A 78 -6.78 -8.65 5.03
C ARG A 78 -8.25 -8.59 4.67
N SER A 79 -9.06 -7.98 5.51
CA SER A 79 -10.49 -7.91 5.24
C SER A 79 -10.81 -6.94 4.10
N SER A 80 -10.07 -5.84 3.99
CA SER A 80 -10.32 -4.85 2.94
C SER A 80 -10.06 -5.41 1.55
N PHE A 81 -9.09 -6.30 1.41
CA PHE A 81 -8.76 -6.89 0.12
C PHE A 81 -9.31 -8.30 -0.05
N SER A 82 -9.99 -8.83 0.96
CA SER A 82 -10.57 -10.18 0.91
C SER A 82 -9.53 -11.24 0.57
N VAL A 83 -8.39 -11.18 1.24
CA VAL A 83 -7.31 -12.15 1.03
C VAL A 83 -7.06 -12.94 2.30
N ASP A 84 -6.55 -14.16 2.14
CA ASP A 84 -6.23 -15.01 3.28
C ASP A 84 -4.90 -14.67 3.88
N ARG A 85 -3.95 -14.24 3.07
CA ARG A 85 -2.60 -13.99 3.53
C ARG A 85 -2.11 -12.62 3.05
N VAL A 86 -1.33 -11.98 3.91
CA VAL A 86 -0.71 -10.71 3.61
C VAL A 86 0.76 -10.82 3.92
N ARG A 87 1.60 -10.42 2.98
CA ARG A 87 3.03 -10.40 3.19
C ARG A 87 3.53 -8.98 3.01
N ILE A 88 4.34 -8.54 3.95
CA ILE A 88 4.88 -7.19 3.95
C ILE A 88 6.39 -7.28 4.02
N ILE A 89 7.07 -6.64 3.07
CA ILE A 89 8.52 -6.60 3.09
C ILE A 89 8.98 -5.15 3.00
N SER A 90 10.16 -4.89 3.54
CA SER A 90 10.76 -3.57 3.44
C SER A 90 11.91 -3.64 2.42
N GLN A 91 11.99 -2.59 1.61
CA GLN A 91 13.00 -2.51 0.57
C GLN A 91 13.54 -1.09 0.57
N PRO A 92 14.61 -0.85 1.32
CA PRO A 92 15.19 0.48 1.44
C PRO A 92 15.76 1.01 0.12
#